data_68bf5089cbf8336022afd9180abc9fc9
#
_entry.id   68bf5089cbf8336022afd9180abc9fc9
#
_cell.length_a   1.000
_cell.length_b   1.000
_cell.length_c   1.000
_cell.angle_alpha   90.00
_cell.angle_beta   90.00
_cell.angle_gamma   90.00
#
_symmetry.space_group_name_H-M   'P 1'
#
loop_
_entity.id
_entity.type
_entity.pdbx_description
1 polymer ?
#
loop_
_entity_poly.entity_id
_entity_poly.type
_entity_poly.pdbx_seq_one_letter_code
_entity_poly.pdbx_strand_id
1 'polypeptide(L)'
;MLAGIVLAVSLTVAVRYEPYTFIRRDASFYATIARGLVTHLSLDQRKVQPQSWYSGQHPGYANLDMYWSDVSVGRNGVWYPKHSFLVSVAAAPFYALFGVPGFLVFNVLCVIAMLFAGYLLAARFAPGAPGALAVAFIAACPTLVDHTYLLSADVFNATLIALGALALYEARPATAGALLGLALWSRPVTLVLVVPLAAAALWGRADRRQLTRFAIAAAVPLAAAAVTNTIMYGAPWITSYDRTLVVENRVPSVGTHRELFTNSLDVGFRLMFADREHGLVMNALPALVAVAGLVPLFRRDRKLAVALAVGLAGFVVEYVRYRYFNARFFFAWQVLLIVPLAVLLDAAGGLAGAGASAARGGWDRAIVRARRLPRAAVWGAAAAIVVAAVVVHVARGRRYQLSAHVTDAQVFRNDFPCDYFNMTHLAWECSRLDRGSEEYTGLAVPDRRCRFDGVHSRAILIGPPGDGGTRRLVFSPPRRGRLTLDYGVEGGSAAPGLCLDVAYAGRPAQHLCAGGAGELRHASFDPPSPGEPSRLEISVAGHAPRSLCVDGVVEP
;
A
#
# COMPACT_ATOMS: atom_id res chain seq x y z
N MET A 1 -17.46 -11.03 -15.33
CA MET A 1 -17.79 -9.59 -15.45
C MET A 1 -16.87 -8.76 -14.54
N LEU A 2 -16.86 -8.94 -13.19
CA LEU A 2 -16.01 -8.15 -12.28
C LEU A 2 -14.53 -8.23 -12.65
N ALA A 3 -13.98 -9.43 -12.88
CA ALA A 3 -12.60 -9.62 -13.32
C ALA A 3 -12.28 -8.89 -14.64
N GLY A 4 -13.22 -8.89 -15.58
CA GLY A 4 -13.09 -8.16 -16.85
C GLY A 4 -13.09 -6.66 -16.65
N ILE A 5 -13.92 -6.12 -15.73
CA ILE A 5 -13.96 -4.70 -15.41
C ILE A 5 -12.65 -4.28 -14.72
N VAL A 6 -12.20 -5.04 -13.71
CA VAL A 6 -10.94 -4.77 -13.01
C VAL A 6 -9.77 -4.83 -13.98
N LEU A 7 -9.73 -5.82 -14.87
CA LEU A 7 -8.68 -5.94 -15.90
C LEU A 7 -8.73 -4.76 -16.88
N ALA A 8 -9.90 -4.42 -17.42
CA ALA A 8 -10.05 -3.31 -18.37
C ALA A 8 -9.64 -1.98 -17.76
N VAL A 9 -10.02 -1.72 -16.49
CA VAL A 9 -9.62 -0.51 -15.77
C VAL A 9 -8.12 -0.51 -15.54
N SER A 10 -7.55 -1.64 -15.12
CA SER A 10 -6.12 -1.75 -14.86
C SER A 10 -5.29 -1.58 -16.12
N LEU A 11 -5.73 -2.14 -17.24
CA LEU A 11 -5.11 -1.91 -18.55
C LEU A 11 -5.24 -0.44 -19.00
N THR A 12 -6.40 0.18 -18.77
CA THR A 12 -6.60 1.61 -19.07
C THR A 12 -5.69 2.49 -18.23
N VAL A 13 -5.53 2.15 -16.94
CA VAL A 13 -4.58 2.82 -16.03
C VAL A 13 -3.15 2.60 -16.53
N ALA A 14 -2.76 1.36 -16.84
CA ALA A 14 -1.42 1.04 -17.32
C ALA A 14 -1.02 1.79 -18.59
N VAL A 15 -1.98 1.97 -19.51
CA VAL A 15 -1.75 2.69 -20.78
C VAL A 15 -1.72 4.21 -20.58
N ARG A 16 -2.45 4.75 -19.59
CA ARG A 16 -2.60 6.20 -19.40
C ARG A 16 -1.66 6.81 -18.38
N TYR A 17 -1.08 5.99 -17.49
CA TYR A 17 -0.19 6.46 -16.42
C TYR A 17 1.23 6.02 -16.68
N GLU A 18 2.16 6.89 -16.31
CA GLU A 18 3.57 6.53 -16.36
C GLU A 18 3.92 5.40 -15.37
N PRO A 19 4.92 4.57 -15.69
CA PRO A 19 5.27 3.39 -14.91
C PRO A 19 5.57 3.65 -13.44
N TYR A 20 6.05 4.83 -13.08
CA TYR A 20 6.39 5.18 -11.69
C TYR A 20 5.19 5.17 -10.74
N THR A 21 3.94 5.32 -11.25
CA THR A 21 2.74 5.24 -10.41
C THR A 21 2.54 3.86 -9.81
N PHE A 22 3.14 2.81 -10.36
CA PHE A 22 3.00 1.42 -9.93
C PHE A 22 4.04 0.98 -8.92
N ILE A 23 5.10 1.76 -8.74
CA ILE A 23 6.25 1.40 -7.92
C ILE A 23 6.58 2.47 -6.88
N ARG A 24 5.55 3.09 -6.29
CA ARG A 24 5.66 4.06 -5.20
C ARG A 24 5.83 3.39 -3.84
N ARG A 25 6.50 4.03 -2.91
CA ARG A 25 6.66 3.60 -1.51
C ARG A 25 7.26 2.19 -1.45
N ASP A 26 6.68 1.30 -0.65
CA ASP A 26 7.16 -0.08 -0.49
C ASP A 26 7.21 -0.85 -1.81
N ALA A 27 6.38 -0.49 -2.81
CA ALA A 27 6.44 -1.11 -4.12
C ALA A 27 7.81 -0.95 -4.80
N SER A 28 8.52 0.14 -4.51
CA SER A 28 9.88 0.37 -5.03
C SER A 28 10.87 -0.68 -4.54
N PHE A 29 10.77 -1.08 -3.26
CA PHE A 29 11.64 -2.12 -2.71
C PHE A 29 11.41 -3.45 -3.40
N TYR A 30 10.14 -3.85 -3.53
CA TYR A 30 9.79 -5.11 -4.20
C TYR A 30 10.19 -5.11 -5.67
N ALA A 31 10.01 -3.98 -6.36
CA ALA A 31 10.41 -3.83 -7.76
C ALA A 31 11.94 -3.89 -7.93
N THR A 32 12.70 -3.23 -7.04
CA THR A 32 14.17 -3.27 -7.04
C THR A 32 14.70 -4.68 -6.78
N ILE A 33 14.09 -5.42 -5.85
CA ILE A 33 14.44 -6.82 -5.58
C ILE A 33 14.16 -7.68 -6.82
N ALA A 34 12.99 -7.54 -7.45
CA ALA A 34 12.63 -8.29 -8.64
C ALA A 34 13.59 -8.00 -9.80
N ARG A 35 13.97 -6.73 -9.99
CA ARG A 35 15.00 -6.34 -10.96
C ARG A 35 16.33 -7.01 -10.64
N GLY A 36 16.80 -6.96 -9.39
CA GLY A 36 18.05 -7.59 -8.98
C GLY A 36 18.07 -9.09 -9.25
N LEU A 37 16.95 -9.76 -9.05
CA LEU A 37 16.79 -11.18 -9.40
C LEU A 37 16.91 -11.41 -10.91
N VAL A 38 16.28 -10.59 -11.73
CA VAL A 38 16.31 -10.76 -13.21
C VAL A 38 17.67 -10.38 -13.80
N THR A 39 18.30 -9.30 -13.32
CA THR A 39 19.53 -8.77 -13.92
C THR A 39 20.80 -9.38 -13.34
N HIS A 40 20.79 -9.79 -12.08
CA HIS A 40 21.99 -10.23 -11.35
C HIS A 40 21.84 -11.60 -10.69
N LEU A 41 20.66 -12.24 -10.76
CA LEU A 41 20.32 -13.47 -10.05
C LEU A 41 20.68 -13.38 -8.55
N SER A 42 20.46 -12.23 -7.94
CA SER A 42 20.92 -11.93 -6.58
C SER A 42 19.90 -11.16 -5.78
N LEU A 43 19.83 -11.47 -4.48
CA LEU A 43 19.09 -10.71 -3.48
C LEU A 43 19.95 -9.63 -2.80
N ASP A 44 21.24 -9.55 -3.12
CA ASP A 44 22.12 -8.52 -2.56
C ASP A 44 21.77 -7.14 -3.11
N GLN A 45 21.20 -6.32 -2.27
CA GLN A 45 20.72 -4.99 -2.64
C GLN A 45 21.84 -4.06 -3.11
N ARG A 46 23.09 -4.32 -2.70
CA ARG A 46 24.25 -3.56 -3.16
C ARG A 46 24.52 -3.71 -4.66
N LYS A 47 24.06 -4.80 -5.27
CA LYS A 47 24.23 -5.02 -6.71
C LYS A 47 23.26 -4.20 -7.57
N VAL A 48 22.16 -3.74 -6.97
CA VAL A 48 21.10 -3.01 -7.68
C VAL A 48 21.27 -1.50 -7.51
N GLN A 49 22.04 -1.10 -6.51
CA GLN A 49 22.21 0.29 -6.11
C GLN A 49 23.69 0.71 -6.31
N PRO A 50 23.99 2.00 -6.51
CA PRO A 50 25.36 2.47 -6.70
C PRO A 50 26.26 2.14 -5.52
N GLN A 51 27.39 1.50 -5.75
CA GLN A 51 28.33 1.08 -4.69
C GLN A 51 28.88 2.24 -3.86
N SER A 52 28.95 3.45 -4.44
CA SER A 52 29.38 4.65 -3.74
C SER A 52 28.60 4.93 -2.44
N TRP A 53 27.37 4.47 -2.38
CA TRP A 53 26.51 4.60 -1.22
C TRP A 53 26.88 3.68 -0.06
N TYR A 54 27.54 2.56 -0.34
CA TYR A 54 27.84 1.51 0.63
C TYR A 54 29.24 1.61 1.22
N SER A 55 30.10 2.40 0.61
CA SER A 55 31.51 2.40 0.99
C SER A 55 31.80 3.07 2.34
N GLY A 56 30.77 3.58 3.03
CA GLY A 56 30.96 4.35 4.26
C GLY A 56 31.68 5.68 4.05
N GLN A 57 32.08 5.98 2.81
CA GLN A 57 32.77 7.21 2.47
C GLN A 57 31.85 8.44 2.45
N HIS A 58 30.54 8.22 2.59
CA HIS A 58 29.54 9.27 2.52
C HIS A 58 28.46 9.11 3.60
N PRO A 59 28.81 9.32 4.86
CA PRO A 59 27.87 9.19 5.97
C PRO A 59 26.67 10.16 5.88
N GLY A 60 26.78 11.24 5.10
CA GLY A 60 25.67 12.17 4.85
C GLY A 60 24.51 11.60 4.04
N TYR A 61 24.69 10.44 3.43
CA TYR A 61 23.64 9.75 2.66
C TYR A 61 22.78 8.82 3.48
N ALA A 62 23.03 8.73 4.76
CA ALA A 62 22.28 7.90 5.68
C ALA A 62 20.76 8.12 5.60
N ASN A 63 20.32 9.24 5.09
CA ASN A 63 18.89 9.61 5.02
C ASN A 63 18.24 9.49 3.64
N LEU A 64 18.93 9.03 2.65
CA LEU A 64 18.28 8.29 1.58
C LEU A 64 17.67 7.02 2.14
N ASP A 65 17.82 6.85 3.38
CA ASP A 65 17.37 5.87 4.34
C ASP A 65 15.90 5.52 4.28
N MET A 66 15.04 6.30 3.74
CA MET A 66 13.69 5.82 3.48
C MET A 66 13.71 4.56 2.61
N TYR A 67 14.72 4.43 1.78
CA TYR A 67 14.93 3.26 0.94
C TYR A 67 15.89 2.25 1.57
N TRP A 68 16.83 2.69 2.38
CA TRP A 68 17.84 1.87 3.02
C TRP A 68 17.39 1.23 4.32
N SER A 69 16.46 1.84 5.04
CA SER A 69 15.85 1.25 6.24
C SER A 69 15.14 -0.08 5.97
N ASP A 70 14.91 -0.41 4.69
CA ASP A 70 14.30 -1.65 4.27
C ASP A 70 15.32 -2.71 3.81
N VAL A 71 16.52 -2.58 4.30
CA VAL A 71 17.61 -3.54 4.15
C VAL A 71 17.87 -4.24 5.49
N SER A 72 18.21 -5.51 5.42
CA SER A 72 18.70 -6.32 6.54
C SER A 72 20.14 -6.77 6.30
N VAL A 73 20.92 -6.85 7.36
CA VAL A 73 22.34 -7.23 7.28
C VAL A 73 22.49 -8.73 7.53
N GLY A 74 22.92 -9.45 6.49
CA GLY A 74 23.24 -10.87 6.58
C GLY A 74 24.51 -11.15 7.39
N ARG A 75 24.70 -12.41 7.78
CA ARG A 75 25.88 -12.85 8.56
C ARG A 75 27.21 -12.57 7.87
N ASN A 76 27.22 -12.51 6.53
CA ASN A 76 28.42 -12.27 5.72
C ASN A 76 28.54 -10.80 5.29
N GLY A 77 27.84 -9.87 5.95
CA GLY A 77 27.82 -8.46 5.57
C GLY A 77 27.08 -8.18 4.25
N VAL A 78 26.39 -9.18 3.69
CA VAL A 78 25.54 -9.01 2.52
C VAL A 78 24.25 -8.29 2.93
N TRP A 79 23.80 -7.36 2.12
CA TRP A 79 22.58 -6.60 2.38
C TRP A 79 21.40 -7.22 1.67
N TYR A 80 20.56 -7.87 2.45
CA TYR A 80 19.36 -8.54 1.98
C TYR A 80 18.13 -7.64 2.13
N PRO A 81 17.03 -7.92 1.40
CA PRO A 81 15.75 -7.25 1.63
C PRO A 81 15.26 -7.43 3.08
N LYS A 82 14.79 -6.37 3.72
CA LYS A 82 14.13 -6.45 5.03
C LYS A 82 12.75 -7.08 4.92
N HIS A 83 11.97 -6.68 3.90
CA HIS A 83 10.67 -7.26 3.65
C HIS A 83 10.79 -8.58 2.90
N SER A 84 9.79 -9.45 3.06
CA SER A 84 9.76 -10.73 2.34
C SER A 84 9.93 -10.52 0.83
N PHE A 85 10.91 -11.19 0.27
CA PHE A 85 11.21 -11.14 -1.17
C PHE A 85 10.30 -12.05 -2.03
N LEU A 86 9.41 -12.84 -1.42
CA LEU A 86 8.56 -13.78 -2.18
C LEU A 86 7.69 -13.09 -3.23
N VAL A 87 7.12 -11.92 -2.90
CA VAL A 87 6.35 -11.14 -3.88
C VAL A 87 7.22 -10.75 -5.05
N SER A 88 8.48 -10.39 -4.80
CA SER A 88 9.44 -10.01 -5.84
C SER A 88 9.85 -11.19 -6.70
N VAL A 89 10.05 -12.37 -6.10
CA VAL A 89 10.29 -13.63 -6.82
C VAL A 89 9.12 -13.97 -7.73
N ALA A 90 7.89 -13.87 -7.23
CA ALA A 90 6.68 -14.12 -8.02
C ALA A 90 6.45 -13.09 -9.13
N ALA A 91 6.82 -11.83 -8.90
CA ALA A 91 6.69 -10.74 -9.87
C ALA A 91 7.85 -10.68 -10.90
N ALA A 92 9.01 -11.27 -10.59
CA ALA A 92 10.19 -11.22 -11.45
C ALA A 92 9.96 -11.72 -12.89
N PRO A 93 9.23 -12.84 -13.15
CA PRO A 93 8.91 -13.27 -14.50
C PRO A 93 8.11 -12.23 -15.29
N PHE A 94 7.18 -11.53 -14.63
CA PHE A 94 6.37 -10.48 -15.26
C PHE A 94 7.24 -9.26 -15.62
N TYR A 95 8.16 -8.90 -14.73
CA TYR A 95 9.15 -7.87 -15.03
C TYR A 95 10.07 -8.26 -16.19
N ALA A 96 10.53 -9.49 -16.24
CA ALA A 96 11.36 -9.99 -17.33
C ALA A 96 10.67 -9.95 -18.69
N LEU A 97 9.33 -10.20 -18.71
CA LEU A 97 8.55 -10.23 -19.96
C LEU A 97 8.06 -8.85 -20.39
N PHE A 98 7.65 -8.00 -19.45
CA PHE A 98 6.92 -6.76 -19.72
C PHE A 98 7.61 -5.50 -19.19
N GLY A 99 8.79 -5.63 -18.57
CA GLY A 99 9.43 -4.52 -17.88
C GLY A 99 8.62 -4.03 -16.67
N VAL A 100 8.72 -2.74 -16.37
CA VAL A 100 8.01 -2.12 -15.21
C VAL A 100 6.49 -2.34 -15.24
N PRO A 101 5.77 -2.21 -16.37
CA PRO A 101 4.34 -2.56 -16.43
C PRO A 101 4.00 -3.98 -15.99
N GLY A 102 4.96 -4.91 -16.04
CA GLY A 102 4.79 -6.29 -15.56
C GLY A 102 4.41 -6.37 -14.08
N PHE A 103 4.86 -5.44 -13.25
CA PHE A 103 4.48 -5.36 -11.84
C PHE A 103 2.99 -5.06 -11.66
N LEU A 104 2.44 -4.17 -12.48
CA LEU A 104 1.01 -3.90 -12.48
C LEU A 104 0.22 -5.15 -12.90
N VAL A 105 0.61 -5.79 -14.00
CA VAL A 105 -0.05 -7.02 -14.48
C VAL A 105 -0.08 -8.07 -13.39
N PHE A 106 1.07 -8.34 -12.76
CA PHE A 106 1.16 -9.30 -11.66
C PHE A 106 0.22 -8.96 -10.49
N ASN A 107 0.26 -7.71 -10.02
CA ASN A 107 -0.53 -7.31 -8.87
C ASN A 107 -2.03 -7.35 -9.15
N VAL A 108 -2.47 -6.93 -10.34
CA VAL A 108 -3.87 -7.01 -10.77
C VAL A 108 -4.35 -8.46 -10.85
N LEU A 109 -3.53 -9.37 -11.36
CA LEU A 109 -3.86 -10.79 -11.35
C LEU A 109 -4.03 -11.33 -9.92
N CYS A 110 -3.18 -10.90 -8.99
CA CYS A 110 -3.35 -11.23 -7.56
C CYS A 110 -4.69 -10.71 -7.02
N VAL A 111 -5.06 -9.46 -7.29
CA VAL A 111 -6.35 -8.89 -6.83
C VAL A 111 -7.53 -9.65 -7.43
N ILE A 112 -7.49 -9.96 -8.72
CA ILE A 112 -8.55 -10.75 -9.39
C ILE A 112 -8.66 -12.15 -8.73
N ALA A 113 -7.56 -12.84 -8.56
CA ALA A 113 -7.54 -14.17 -7.95
C ALA A 113 -8.06 -14.15 -6.51
N MET A 114 -7.64 -13.17 -5.73
CA MET A 114 -8.07 -12.94 -4.34
C MET A 114 -9.59 -12.72 -4.24
N LEU A 115 -10.13 -11.79 -5.02
CA LEU A 115 -11.55 -11.46 -4.99
C LEU A 115 -12.40 -12.61 -5.55
N PHE A 116 -11.92 -13.31 -6.56
CA PHE A 116 -12.59 -14.47 -7.11
C PHE A 116 -12.64 -15.63 -6.12
N ALA A 117 -11.52 -15.91 -5.43
CA ALA A 117 -11.49 -16.92 -4.37
C ALA A 117 -12.44 -16.57 -3.21
N GLY A 118 -12.46 -15.28 -2.80
CA GLY A 118 -13.40 -14.77 -1.82
C GLY A 118 -14.86 -14.93 -2.24
N TYR A 119 -15.19 -14.66 -3.52
CA TYR A 119 -16.51 -14.90 -4.08
C TYR A 119 -16.91 -16.38 -4.02
N LEU A 120 -16.05 -17.27 -4.51
CA LEU A 120 -16.33 -18.73 -4.50
C LEU A 120 -16.52 -19.27 -3.09
N LEU A 121 -15.74 -18.78 -2.14
CA LEU A 121 -15.88 -19.13 -0.74
C LEU A 121 -17.22 -18.60 -0.17
N ALA A 122 -17.56 -17.36 -0.43
CA ALA A 122 -18.81 -16.75 0.02
C ALA A 122 -20.05 -17.41 -0.59
N ALA A 123 -19.98 -17.82 -1.86
CA ALA A 123 -21.09 -18.49 -2.55
C ALA A 123 -21.49 -19.83 -1.90
N ARG A 124 -20.61 -20.45 -1.11
CA ARG A 124 -20.93 -21.67 -0.33
C ARG A 124 -21.89 -21.38 0.84
N PHE A 125 -21.86 -20.16 1.36
CA PHE A 125 -22.64 -19.75 2.52
C PHE A 125 -23.82 -18.87 2.16
N ALA A 126 -23.68 -18.08 1.09
CA ALA A 126 -24.69 -17.16 0.59
C ALA A 126 -24.62 -17.11 -0.95
N PRO A 127 -25.27 -18.06 -1.66
CA PRO A 127 -25.19 -18.15 -3.11
C PRO A 127 -25.89 -16.99 -3.81
N GLY A 128 -25.38 -16.63 -5.00
CA GLY A 128 -25.99 -15.63 -5.87
C GLY A 128 -25.58 -14.19 -5.56
N ALA A 129 -26.55 -13.28 -5.58
CA ALA A 129 -26.32 -11.84 -5.50
C ALA A 129 -25.60 -11.37 -4.21
N PRO A 130 -25.87 -11.91 -3.00
CA PRO A 130 -25.19 -11.47 -1.78
C PRO A 130 -23.67 -11.62 -1.84
N GLY A 131 -23.18 -12.74 -2.39
CA GLY A 131 -21.74 -12.97 -2.56
C GLY A 131 -21.09 -11.96 -3.51
N ALA A 132 -21.75 -11.67 -4.64
CA ALA A 132 -21.25 -10.70 -5.60
C ALA A 132 -21.24 -9.27 -5.04
N LEU A 133 -22.30 -8.88 -4.30
CA LEU A 133 -22.36 -7.58 -3.63
C LEU A 133 -21.27 -7.45 -2.56
N ALA A 134 -21.06 -8.49 -1.75
CA ALA A 134 -20.01 -8.49 -0.75
C ALA A 134 -18.62 -8.29 -1.38
N VAL A 135 -18.33 -8.95 -2.51
CA VAL A 135 -17.09 -8.72 -3.27
C VAL A 135 -17.00 -7.28 -3.77
N ALA A 136 -18.10 -6.73 -4.32
CA ALA A 136 -18.11 -5.35 -4.82
C ALA A 136 -17.84 -4.33 -3.68
N PHE A 137 -18.44 -4.53 -2.50
CA PHE A 137 -18.20 -3.67 -1.34
C PHE A 137 -16.75 -3.73 -0.84
N ILE A 138 -16.18 -4.94 -0.76
CA ILE A 138 -14.78 -5.10 -0.34
C ILE A 138 -13.82 -4.54 -1.40
N ALA A 139 -14.11 -4.78 -2.69
CA ALA A 139 -13.32 -4.21 -3.78
C ALA A 139 -13.34 -2.67 -3.82
N ALA A 140 -14.40 -2.05 -3.31
CA ALA A 140 -14.55 -0.60 -3.23
C ALA A 140 -13.85 0.02 -1.99
N CYS A 141 -13.24 -0.77 -1.10
CA CYS A 141 -12.46 -0.23 0.01
C CYS A 141 -11.31 0.64 -0.53
N PRO A 142 -11.19 1.93 -0.11
CA PRO A 142 -10.17 2.83 -0.65
C PRO A 142 -8.75 2.26 -0.62
N THR A 143 -8.38 1.63 0.50
CA THR A 143 -7.06 1.00 0.62
C THR A 143 -6.82 -0.09 -0.41
N LEU A 144 -7.81 -0.95 -0.70
CA LEU A 144 -7.65 -2.01 -1.69
C LEU A 144 -7.57 -1.43 -3.10
N VAL A 145 -8.38 -0.41 -3.40
CA VAL A 145 -8.33 0.31 -4.68
C VAL A 145 -6.94 0.87 -4.92
N ASP A 146 -6.37 1.59 -3.94
CA ASP A 146 -5.03 2.17 -4.05
C ASP A 146 -3.95 1.11 -4.27
N HIS A 147 -4.04 -0.05 -3.59
CA HIS A 147 -3.05 -1.13 -3.70
C HIS A 147 -3.29 -2.05 -4.90
N THR A 148 -4.39 -1.92 -5.62
CA THR A 148 -4.61 -2.65 -6.87
C THR A 148 -3.56 -2.28 -7.92
N TYR A 149 -3.10 -1.04 -7.90
CA TYR A 149 -2.15 -0.49 -8.87
C TYR A 149 -0.70 -0.43 -8.37
N LEU A 150 -0.43 -0.91 -7.17
CA LEU A 150 0.92 -0.92 -6.58
C LEU A 150 1.39 -2.36 -6.41
N LEU A 151 2.63 -2.67 -6.75
CA LEU A 151 3.22 -3.96 -6.38
C LEU A 151 3.20 -4.12 -4.86
N SER A 152 2.40 -5.05 -4.35
CA SER A 152 2.09 -5.14 -2.92
C SER A 152 2.26 -6.53 -2.36
N ALA A 153 3.13 -6.67 -1.37
CA ALA A 153 3.27 -7.92 -0.61
C ALA A 153 2.02 -8.23 0.21
N ASP A 154 1.25 -7.22 0.61
CA ASP A 154 0.00 -7.40 1.34
C ASP A 154 -1.08 -8.03 0.46
N VAL A 155 -1.22 -7.55 -0.79
CA VAL A 155 -2.13 -8.11 -1.78
C VAL A 155 -1.72 -9.55 -2.15
N PHE A 156 -0.43 -9.80 -2.38
CA PHE A 156 0.10 -11.13 -2.66
C PHE A 156 -0.19 -12.10 -1.52
N ASN A 157 0.07 -11.70 -0.28
CA ASN A 157 -0.21 -12.51 0.90
C ASN A 157 -1.72 -12.81 1.06
N ALA A 158 -2.57 -11.78 0.91
CA ALA A 158 -4.02 -11.95 0.96
C ALA A 158 -4.54 -12.90 -0.14
N THR A 159 -3.91 -12.87 -1.32
CA THR A 159 -4.22 -13.80 -2.42
C THR A 159 -3.91 -15.24 -2.03
N LEU A 160 -2.74 -15.49 -1.44
CA LEU A 160 -2.35 -16.82 -0.97
C LEU A 160 -3.32 -17.34 0.11
N ILE A 161 -3.72 -16.46 1.03
CA ILE A 161 -4.69 -16.82 2.10
C ILE A 161 -6.07 -17.11 1.51
N ALA A 162 -6.56 -16.29 0.60
CA ALA A 162 -7.88 -16.48 -0.02
C ALA A 162 -7.95 -17.80 -0.81
N LEU A 163 -6.93 -18.07 -1.62
CA LEU A 163 -6.83 -19.31 -2.39
C LEU A 163 -6.62 -20.52 -1.47
N GLY A 164 -5.81 -20.38 -0.42
CA GLY A 164 -5.61 -21.41 0.61
C GLY A 164 -6.89 -21.74 1.37
N ALA A 165 -7.65 -20.71 1.77
CA ALA A 165 -8.96 -20.87 2.41
C ALA A 165 -9.95 -21.59 1.48
N LEU A 166 -10.03 -21.17 0.23
CA LEU A 166 -10.88 -21.84 -0.77
C LEU A 166 -10.49 -23.31 -0.92
N ALA A 167 -9.20 -23.62 -1.05
CA ALA A 167 -8.69 -24.97 -1.18
C ALA A 167 -9.00 -25.85 0.06
N LEU A 168 -8.97 -25.28 1.28
CA LEU A 168 -9.42 -25.95 2.50
C LEU A 168 -10.90 -26.39 2.40
N TYR A 169 -11.75 -25.48 1.96
CA TYR A 169 -13.19 -25.72 1.84
C TYR A 169 -13.54 -26.56 0.61
N GLU A 170 -12.64 -26.74 -0.34
CA GLU A 170 -12.75 -27.66 -1.48
C GLU A 170 -12.15 -29.05 -1.20
N ALA A 171 -11.80 -29.34 0.05
CA ALA A 171 -11.15 -30.60 0.45
C ALA A 171 -9.86 -30.91 -0.34
N ARG A 172 -9.07 -29.85 -0.65
CA ARG A 172 -7.76 -29.93 -1.32
C ARG A 172 -6.62 -29.62 -0.33
N PRO A 173 -6.38 -30.49 0.68
CA PRO A 173 -5.53 -30.15 1.82
C PRO A 173 -4.08 -29.88 1.42
N ALA A 174 -3.51 -30.58 0.44
CA ALA A 174 -2.14 -30.33 0.00
C ALA A 174 -1.99 -28.93 -0.63
N THR A 175 -2.89 -28.55 -1.52
CA THR A 175 -2.90 -27.19 -2.12
C THR A 175 -3.07 -26.13 -1.04
N ALA A 176 -3.99 -26.35 -0.12
CA ALA A 176 -4.21 -25.42 1.00
C ALA A 176 -2.96 -25.28 1.88
N GLY A 177 -2.32 -26.39 2.25
CA GLY A 177 -1.09 -26.39 3.04
C GLY A 177 0.03 -25.61 2.36
N ALA A 178 0.27 -25.86 1.08
CA ALA A 178 1.30 -25.15 0.32
C ALA A 178 1.05 -23.64 0.25
N LEU A 179 -0.19 -23.22 -0.09
CA LEU A 179 -0.55 -21.80 -0.21
C LEU A 179 -0.48 -21.09 1.16
N LEU A 180 -1.00 -21.69 2.22
CA LEU A 180 -0.97 -21.11 3.55
C LEU A 180 0.45 -21.10 4.13
N GLY A 181 1.27 -22.10 3.85
CA GLY A 181 2.70 -22.11 4.20
C GLY A 181 3.48 -21.00 3.48
N LEU A 182 3.21 -20.76 2.18
CA LEU A 182 3.77 -19.62 1.45
C LEU A 182 3.29 -18.27 2.02
N ALA A 183 2.02 -18.19 2.44
CA ALA A 183 1.49 -17.00 3.09
C ALA A 183 2.22 -16.69 4.40
N LEU A 184 2.51 -17.71 5.21
CA LEU A 184 3.29 -17.56 6.44
C LEU A 184 4.75 -17.17 6.17
N TRP A 185 5.37 -17.72 5.13
CA TRP A 185 6.70 -17.28 4.71
C TRP A 185 6.68 -15.83 4.24
N SER A 186 5.66 -15.44 3.47
CA SER A 186 5.51 -14.06 3.00
C SER A 186 5.32 -13.07 4.15
N ARG A 187 4.43 -13.41 5.10
CA ARG A 187 4.13 -12.56 6.27
C ARG A 187 3.83 -13.43 7.50
N PRO A 188 4.81 -13.66 8.38
CA PRO A 188 4.65 -14.51 9.56
C PRO A 188 3.50 -14.07 10.50
N VAL A 189 3.21 -12.77 10.57
CA VAL A 189 2.11 -12.21 11.37
C VAL A 189 0.75 -12.81 11.00
N THR A 190 0.57 -13.28 9.78
CA THR A 190 -0.68 -13.92 9.35
C THR A 190 -0.93 -15.28 10.02
N LEU A 191 0.00 -15.79 10.83
CA LEU A 191 -0.18 -16.97 11.66
C LEU A 191 -1.46 -16.87 12.53
N VAL A 192 -1.74 -15.68 13.07
CA VAL A 192 -2.93 -15.39 13.89
C VAL A 192 -4.25 -15.64 13.15
N LEU A 193 -4.23 -15.66 11.84
CA LEU A 193 -5.37 -15.95 10.97
C LEU A 193 -5.32 -17.36 10.39
N VAL A 194 -4.15 -17.76 9.89
CA VAL A 194 -3.97 -19.04 9.17
C VAL A 194 -4.24 -20.23 10.08
N VAL A 195 -3.76 -20.19 11.33
CA VAL A 195 -3.95 -21.33 12.27
C VAL A 195 -5.42 -21.52 12.65
N PRO A 196 -6.17 -20.50 13.11
CA PRO A 196 -7.59 -20.66 13.39
C PRO A 196 -8.40 -21.10 12.16
N LEU A 197 -8.07 -20.57 10.97
CA LEU A 197 -8.75 -20.91 9.73
C LEU A 197 -8.53 -22.39 9.35
N ALA A 198 -7.29 -22.87 9.40
CA ALA A 198 -6.95 -24.25 9.14
C ALA A 198 -7.62 -25.19 10.17
N ALA A 199 -7.58 -24.80 11.45
CA ALA A 199 -8.25 -25.55 12.51
C ALA A 199 -9.77 -25.64 12.26
N ALA A 200 -10.44 -24.53 11.92
CA ALA A 200 -11.87 -24.49 11.64
C ALA A 200 -12.27 -25.40 10.47
N ALA A 201 -11.47 -25.42 9.42
CA ALA A 201 -11.75 -26.19 8.21
C ALA A 201 -11.46 -27.70 8.37
N LEU A 202 -10.40 -28.05 9.10
CA LEU A 202 -9.91 -29.42 9.19
C LEU A 202 -10.47 -30.19 10.42
N TRP A 203 -10.76 -29.49 11.52
CA TRP A 203 -11.19 -30.12 12.77
C TRP A 203 -12.52 -30.87 12.63
N GLY A 204 -12.45 -32.19 12.81
CA GLY A 204 -13.60 -33.09 12.72
C GLY A 204 -14.17 -33.27 11.31
N ARG A 205 -13.51 -32.73 10.28
CA ARG A 205 -13.86 -32.88 8.86
C ARG A 205 -12.80 -33.69 8.10
N ALA A 206 -11.52 -33.50 8.45
CA ALA A 206 -10.41 -34.17 7.78
C ALA A 206 -10.04 -35.47 8.46
N ASP A 207 -9.77 -36.50 7.65
CA ASP A 207 -9.15 -37.74 8.10
C ASP A 207 -7.64 -37.55 8.35
N ARG A 208 -7.00 -38.56 8.95
CA ARG A 208 -5.56 -38.50 9.25
C ARG A 208 -4.70 -38.27 7.99
N ARG A 209 -5.10 -38.84 6.86
CA ARG A 209 -4.38 -38.71 5.58
C ARG A 209 -4.46 -37.28 5.05
N GLN A 210 -5.63 -36.65 5.17
CA GLN A 210 -5.82 -35.26 4.77
C GLN A 210 -5.01 -34.30 5.65
N LEU A 211 -5.00 -34.51 6.96
CA LEU A 211 -4.17 -33.76 7.90
C LEU A 211 -2.68 -33.89 7.59
N THR A 212 -2.22 -35.12 7.33
CA THR A 212 -0.82 -35.37 6.97
C THR A 212 -0.45 -34.67 5.64
N ARG A 213 -1.30 -34.73 4.62
CA ARG A 213 -1.08 -34.04 3.35
C ARG A 213 -1.01 -32.53 3.52
N PHE A 214 -1.90 -31.97 4.33
CA PHE A 214 -1.87 -30.54 4.64
C PHE A 214 -0.56 -30.16 5.35
N ALA A 215 -0.20 -30.89 6.40
CA ALA A 215 0.98 -30.62 7.21
C ALA A 215 2.28 -30.73 6.39
N ILE A 216 2.44 -31.77 5.59
CA ILE A 216 3.62 -31.94 4.72
C ILE A 216 3.70 -30.79 3.71
N ALA A 217 2.59 -30.48 3.04
CA ALA A 217 2.58 -29.41 2.05
C ALA A 217 2.82 -28.02 2.64
N ALA A 218 2.38 -27.78 3.88
CA ALA A 218 2.68 -26.53 4.60
C ALA A 218 4.15 -26.48 5.08
N ALA A 219 4.69 -27.63 5.48
CA ALA A 219 6.08 -27.73 5.96
C ALA A 219 7.11 -27.42 4.87
N VAL A 220 6.82 -27.70 3.61
CA VAL A 220 7.77 -27.45 2.50
C VAL A 220 8.15 -25.97 2.38
N PRO A 221 7.22 -25.00 2.21
CA PRO A 221 7.58 -23.59 2.15
C PRO A 221 8.14 -23.07 3.48
N LEU A 222 7.72 -23.58 4.63
CA LEU A 222 8.26 -23.19 5.93
C LEU A 222 9.70 -23.69 6.11
N ALA A 223 10.00 -24.91 5.67
CA ALA A 223 11.37 -25.43 5.64
C ALA A 223 12.26 -24.59 4.70
N ALA A 224 11.74 -24.23 3.52
CA ALA A 224 12.46 -23.35 2.61
C ALA A 224 12.74 -21.98 3.24
N ALA A 225 11.78 -21.40 3.98
CA ALA A 225 11.99 -20.17 4.75
C ALA A 225 13.08 -20.34 5.80
N ALA A 226 13.06 -21.44 6.57
CA ALA A 226 14.03 -21.75 7.60
C ALA A 226 15.45 -21.92 7.01
N VAL A 227 15.57 -22.63 5.89
CA VAL A 227 16.84 -22.80 5.16
C VAL A 227 17.35 -21.43 4.65
N THR A 228 16.46 -20.63 4.06
CA THR A 228 16.81 -19.29 3.58
C THR A 228 17.30 -18.40 4.71
N ASN A 229 16.59 -18.36 5.84
CA ASN A 229 17.00 -17.60 7.02
C ASN A 229 18.36 -18.09 7.56
N THR A 230 18.59 -19.39 7.59
CA THR A 230 19.88 -19.96 8.03
C THR A 230 21.01 -19.53 7.11
N ILE A 231 20.80 -19.55 5.80
CA ILE A 231 21.81 -19.11 4.81
C ILE A 231 22.08 -17.61 4.96
N MET A 232 21.03 -16.80 5.07
CA MET A 232 21.14 -15.34 5.09
C MET A 232 21.62 -14.81 6.44
N TYR A 233 21.07 -15.33 7.54
CA TYR A 233 21.21 -14.76 8.88
C TYR A 233 21.90 -15.67 9.91
N GLY A 234 22.11 -16.94 9.58
CA GLY A 234 22.87 -17.88 10.41
C GLY A 234 22.01 -18.83 11.26
N ALA A 235 20.69 -18.60 11.38
CA ALA A 235 19.78 -19.49 12.10
C ALA A 235 18.35 -19.46 11.51
N PRO A 236 17.60 -20.56 11.58
CA PRO A 236 16.29 -20.67 10.96
C PRO A 236 15.21 -19.73 11.57
N TRP A 237 15.37 -19.33 12.81
CA TRP A 237 14.46 -18.43 13.54
C TRP A 237 14.87 -16.95 13.49
N ILE A 238 16.05 -16.62 12.97
CA ILE A 238 16.46 -15.23 12.73
C ILE A 238 15.91 -14.78 11.39
N THR A 239 15.16 -13.70 11.42
CA THR A 239 14.53 -13.11 10.24
C THR A 239 15.21 -11.81 9.82
N SER A 240 14.86 -11.30 8.68
CA SER A 240 15.27 -9.98 8.21
C SER A 240 14.91 -8.85 9.20
N TYR A 241 13.81 -9.01 9.93
CA TYR A 241 13.33 -8.04 10.92
C TYR A 241 14.17 -8.02 12.21
N ASP A 242 14.89 -9.08 12.50
CA ASP A 242 15.80 -9.17 13.65
C ASP A 242 17.19 -8.57 13.33
N ARG A 243 17.44 -8.26 12.07
CA ARG A 243 18.73 -7.74 11.59
C ARG A 243 18.56 -6.55 10.65
N THR A 244 17.62 -5.68 10.96
CA THR A 244 17.37 -4.48 10.17
C THR A 244 18.57 -3.54 10.24
N LEU A 245 19.00 -3.01 9.11
CA LEU A 245 19.98 -1.93 9.07
C LEU A 245 19.33 -0.68 9.66
N VAL A 246 19.91 -0.16 10.70
CA VAL A 246 19.54 1.12 11.32
C VAL A 246 20.74 2.04 11.22
N VAL A 247 20.50 3.28 10.82
CA VAL A 247 21.57 4.29 10.75
C VAL A 247 21.20 5.41 11.71
N GLU A 248 21.91 5.48 12.81
CA GLU A 248 21.76 6.53 13.81
C GLU A 248 23.03 7.38 13.83
N ASN A 249 22.87 8.69 13.80
CA ASN A 249 24.00 9.62 13.78
C ASN A 249 25.08 9.26 12.73
N ARG A 250 24.65 8.80 11.56
CA ARG A 250 25.49 8.38 10.43
C ARG A 250 26.31 7.11 10.68
N VAL A 251 26.05 6.41 11.76
CA VAL A 251 26.71 5.13 12.06
C VAL A 251 25.75 3.99 11.73
N PRO A 252 26.07 3.13 10.76
CA PRO A 252 25.24 1.97 10.46
C PRO A 252 25.36 0.96 11.62
N SER A 253 24.23 0.49 12.09
CA SER A 253 24.11 -0.53 13.12
C SER A 253 23.08 -1.58 12.75
N VAL A 254 23.05 -2.69 13.46
CA VAL A 254 22.03 -3.72 13.28
C VAL A 254 21.02 -3.58 14.41
N GLY A 255 19.82 -3.13 14.06
CA GLY A 255 18.67 -3.03 14.97
C GLY A 255 17.64 -4.12 14.78
N THR A 256 16.58 -4.06 15.56
CA THR A 256 15.44 -4.97 15.46
C THR A 256 14.14 -4.21 15.19
N HIS A 257 13.26 -4.80 14.39
CA HIS A 257 11.94 -4.23 14.10
C HIS A 257 11.04 -4.14 15.34
N ARG A 258 11.36 -4.84 16.42
CA ARG A 258 10.60 -4.81 17.69
C ARG A 258 10.51 -3.41 18.29
N GLU A 259 11.49 -2.56 18.02
CA GLU A 259 11.52 -1.15 18.46
C GLU A 259 10.39 -0.29 17.88
N LEU A 260 9.67 -0.81 16.89
CA LEU A 260 8.51 -0.13 16.29
C LEU A 260 7.17 -0.41 17.02
N PHE A 261 7.16 -1.27 18.05
CA PHE A 261 5.96 -1.60 18.83
C PHE A 261 5.90 -0.80 20.14
N THR A 262 5.86 0.52 20.01
CA THR A 262 6.03 1.46 21.13
C THR A 262 4.77 2.24 21.49
N ASN A 263 3.71 2.19 20.69
CA ASN A 263 2.50 2.94 20.98
C ASN A 263 1.83 2.45 22.28
N SER A 264 1.30 3.39 23.08
CA SER A 264 0.32 3.07 24.09
C SER A 264 -0.98 2.57 23.45
N LEU A 265 -1.78 1.81 24.19
CA LEU A 265 -2.99 1.19 23.62
C LEU A 265 -3.98 2.23 23.07
N ASP A 266 -4.19 3.35 23.79
CA ASP A 266 -5.08 4.43 23.38
C ASP A 266 -4.63 5.10 22.07
N VAL A 267 -3.33 5.38 21.93
CA VAL A 267 -2.73 5.92 20.71
C VAL A 267 -2.86 4.90 19.58
N GLY A 268 -2.56 3.64 19.85
CA GLY A 268 -2.64 2.58 18.87
C GLY A 268 -4.06 2.33 18.36
N PHE A 269 -5.07 2.32 19.24
CA PHE A 269 -6.47 2.22 18.82
C PHE A 269 -6.90 3.43 18.00
N ARG A 270 -6.52 4.65 18.36
CA ARG A 270 -6.82 5.84 17.55
C ARG A 270 -6.20 5.76 16.17
N LEU A 271 -4.92 5.37 16.07
CA LEU A 271 -4.25 5.19 14.78
C LEU A 271 -4.92 4.08 13.95
N MET A 272 -5.24 2.95 14.57
CA MET A 272 -5.83 1.81 13.89
C MET A 272 -7.24 2.11 13.34
N PHE A 273 -8.07 2.81 14.08
CA PHE A 273 -9.47 3.00 13.69
C PHE A 273 -9.77 4.40 13.17
N ALA A 274 -9.28 5.45 13.80
CA ALA A 274 -9.71 6.83 13.57
C ALA A 274 -8.75 7.67 12.72
N ASP A 275 -7.52 7.20 12.44
CA ASP A 275 -6.61 7.93 11.56
C ASP A 275 -7.23 8.08 10.17
N ARG A 276 -7.26 9.32 9.65
CA ARG A 276 -7.92 9.61 8.36
C ARG A 276 -7.20 9.01 7.17
N GLU A 277 -5.87 8.92 7.26
CA GLU A 277 -5.05 8.46 6.13
C GLU A 277 -4.87 6.94 6.12
N HIS A 278 -4.68 6.35 7.30
CA HIS A 278 -4.23 4.97 7.44
C HIS A 278 -5.19 4.10 8.25
N GLY A 279 -6.17 4.70 8.95
CA GLY A 279 -7.08 4.00 9.84
C GLY A 279 -8.17 3.21 9.10
N LEU A 280 -8.69 2.20 9.76
CA LEU A 280 -9.65 1.25 9.18
C LEU A 280 -10.99 1.90 8.84
N VAL A 281 -11.49 2.86 9.64
CA VAL A 281 -12.81 3.47 9.43
C VAL A 281 -12.87 4.18 8.07
N MET A 282 -11.84 4.95 7.73
CA MET A 282 -11.83 5.70 6.47
C MET A 282 -11.43 4.85 5.26
N ASN A 283 -10.65 3.81 5.48
CA ASN A 283 -10.03 3.07 4.38
C ASN A 283 -10.60 1.66 4.17
N ALA A 284 -11.31 1.10 5.14
CA ALA A 284 -11.84 -0.26 5.11
C ALA A 284 -13.24 -0.39 5.73
N LEU A 285 -14.04 0.68 5.72
CA LEU A 285 -15.38 0.69 6.33
C LEU A 285 -16.27 -0.50 5.92
N PRO A 286 -16.35 -0.88 4.63
CA PRO A 286 -17.13 -2.07 4.24
C PRO A 286 -16.65 -3.36 4.92
N ALA A 287 -15.35 -3.51 5.15
CA ALA A 287 -14.80 -4.64 5.86
C ALA A 287 -15.14 -4.60 7.37
N LEU A 288 -15.15 -3.42 7.99
CA LEU A 288 -15.59 -3.27 9.37
C LEU A 288 -17.08 -3.62 9.53
N VAL A 289 -17.95 -3.18 8.61
CA VAL A 289 -19.37 -3.57 8.58
C VAL A 289 -19.52 -5.09 8.45
N ALA A 290 -18.65 -5.74 7.67
CA ALA A 290 -18.65 -7.18 7.50
C ALA A 290 -18.42 -7.96 8.81
N VAL A 291 -17.79 -7.36 9.82
CA VAL A 291 -17.61 -7.97 11.15
C VAL A 291 -18.96 -8.29 11.80
N ALA A 292 -19.99 -7.43 11.61
CA ALA A 292 -21.33 -7.74 12.08
C ALA A 292 -21.90 -9.03 11.46
N GLY A 293 -21.47 -9.38 10.27
CA GLY A 293 -21.83 -10.62 9.58
C GLY A 293 -21.30 -11.89 10.24
N LEU A 294 -20.35 -11.79 11.19
CA LEU A 294 -19.92 -12.93 11.99
C LEU A 294 -21.06 -13.52 12.83
N VAL A 295 -22.03 -12.70 13.25
CA VAL A 295 -23.18 -13.14 14.04
C VAL A 295 -24.08 -14.11 13.24
N PRO A 296 -24.59 -13.76 12.06
CA PRO A 296 -25.34 -14.72 11.26
C PRO A 296 -24.47 -15.88 10.71
N LEU A 297 -23.18 -15.63 10.43
CA LEU A 297 -22.24 -16.69 10.03
C LEU A 297 -22.06 -17.73 11.14
N PHE A 298 -22.03 -17.34 12.41
CA PHE A 298 -21.93 -18.24 13.55
C PHE A 298 -23.07 -19.27 13.59
N ARG A 299 -24.25 -18.92 13.08
CA ARG A 299 -25.39 -19.85 12.96
C ARG A 299 -25.24 -20.82 11.78
N ARG A 300 -24.47 -20.47 10.74
CA ARG A 300 -24.25 -21.28 9.53
C ARG A 300 -23.00 -22.16 9.62
N ASP A 301 -21.90 -21.57 10.07
CA ASP A 301 -20.63 -22.26 10.34
C ASP A 301 -19.94 -21.61 11.55
N ARG A 302 -20.20 -22.17 12.73
CA ARG A 302 -19.63 -21.70 14.00
C ARG A 302 -18.11 -21.70 13.99
N LYS A 303 -17.50 -22.74 13.38
CA LYS A 303 -16.03 -22.89 13.38
C LYS A 303 -15.38 -21.78 12.57
N LEU A 304 -15.90 -21.48 11.38
CA LEU A 304 -15.40 -20.39 10.56
C LEU A 304 -15.60 -19.02 11.24
N ALA A 305 -16.79 -18.77 11.79
CA ALA A 305 -17.05 -17.50 12.48
C ALA A 305 -16.10 -17.27 13.65
N VAL A 306 -15.85 -18.31 14.48
CA VAL A 306 -14.90 -18.24 15.58
C VAL A 306 -13.47 -18.05 15.07
N ALA A 307 -13.06 -18.77 14.03
CA ALA A 307 -11.73 -18.62 13.44
C ALA A 307 -11.48 -17.20 12.95
N LEU A 308 -12.46 -16.62 12.26
CA LEU A 308 -12.40 -15.24 11.81
C LEU A 308 -12.38 -14.25 12.98
N ALA A 309 -13.14 -14.45 14.01
CA ALA A 309 -13.13 -13.58 15.18
C ALA A 309 -11.81 -13.66 15.96
N VAL A 310 -11.29 -14.87 16.20
CA VAL A 310 -10.01 -15.09 16.90
C VAL A 310 -8.86 -14.44 16.16
N GLY A 311 -8.78 -14.68 14.86
CA GLY A 311 -7.71 -14.07 14.12
C GLY A 311 -7.88 -12.53 14.04
N LEU A 312 -9.13 -11.94 13.97
CA LEU A 312 -9.30 -10.48 14.06
C LEU A 312 -8.78 -9.94 15.39
N ALA A 313 -9.10 -10.62 16.48
CA ALA A 313 -8.54 -10.27 17.79
C ALA A 313 -7.00 -10.35 17.79
N GLY A 314 -6.44 -11.42 17.23
CA GLY A 314 -4.98 -11.59 17.09
C GLY A 314 -4.34 -10.45 16.27
N PHE A 315 -4.97 -10.07 15.17
CA PHE A 315 -4.53 -8.92 14.36
C PHE A 315 -4.54 -7.61 15.14
N VAL A 316 -5.62 -7.33 15.88
CA VAL A 316 -5.70 -6.11 16.71
C VAL A 316 -4.60 -6.11 17.77
N VAL A 317 -4.39 -7.25 18.46
CA VAL A 317 -3.34 -7.38 19.48
C VAL A 317 -1.96 -7.14 18.89
N GLU A 318 -1.69 -7.68 17.70
CA GLU A 318 -0.40 -7.54 17.02
C GLU A 318 -0.12 -6.08 16.62
N TYR A 319 -1.11 -5.42 16.00
CA TYR A 319 -0.86 -4.11 15.39
C TYR A 319 -1.23 -2.90 16.26
N VAL A 320 -1.95 -3.06 17.36
CA VAL A 320 -2.37 -1.92 18.18
C VAL A 320 -1.18 -1.13 18.76
N ARG A 321 -0.06 -1.79 19.01
CA ARG A 321 1.17 -1.15 19.49
C ARG A 321 2.13 -0.71 18.39
N TYR A 322 1.84 -1.06 17.14
CA TYR A 322 2.71 -0.78 16.01
C TYR A 322 2.68 0.70 15.62
N ARG A 323 3.85 1.34 15.56
CA ARG A 323 4.02 2.79 15.34
C ARG A 323 3.49 3.25 13.96
N TYR A 324 3.63 2.42 12.93
CA TYR A 324 3.30 2.76 11.56
C TYR A 324 2.11 1.96 11.05
N PHE A 325 1.02 1.93 11.80
CA PHE A 325 -0.19 1.23 11.35
C PHE A 325 -0.68 1.75 10.00
N ASN A 326 -1.13 0.83 9.16
CA ASN A 326 -1.77 1.13 7.89
C ASN A 326 -2.86 0.09 7.60
N ALA A 327 -4.03 0.54 7.15
CA ALA A 327 -5.19 -0.33 6.87
C ALA A 327 -4.90 -1.45 5.84
N ARG A 328 -3.85 -1.32 5.02
CA ARG A 328 -3.41 -2.39 4.09
C ARG A 328 -2.99 -3.68 4.79
N PHE A 329 -2.49 -3.59 6.03
CA PHE A 329 -2.13 -4.79 6.82
C PHE A 329 -3.34 -5.68 7.08
N PHE A 330 -4.54 -5.12 6.92
CA PHE A 330 -5.82 -5.80 7.08
C PHE A 330 -6.28 -6.57 5.84
N PHE A 331 -5.58 -6.55 4.71
CA PHE A 331 -6.03 -7.20 3.45
C PHE A 331 -6.29 -8.70 3.58
N ALA A 332 -5.44 -9.41 4.29
CA ALA A 332 -5.65 -10.84 4.56
C ALA A 332 -7.01 -11.13 5.23
N TRP A 333 -7.48 -10.19 6.01
CA TRP A 333 -8.79 -10.21 6.66
C TRP A 333 -9.90 -9.75 5.73
N GLN A 334 -9.72 -8.60 5.07
CA GLN A 334 -10.73 -8.01 4.20
C GLN A 334 -11.26 -9.03 3.20
N VAL A 335 -10.39 -9.82 2.60
CA VAL A 335 -10.81 -10.83 1.62
C VAL A 335 -11.65 -11.94 2.24
N LEU A 336 -11.34 -12.38 3.45
CA LEU A 336 -12.13 -13.39 4.14
C LEU A 336 -13.43 -12.84 4.71
N LEU A 337 -13.50 -11.56 5.01
CA LEU A 337 -14.71 -10.86 5.44
C LEU A 337 -15.77 -10.73 4.32
N ILE A 338 -15.42 -11.04 3.07
CA ILE A 338 -16.42 -11.25 2.00
C ILE A 338 -17.48 -12.28 2.43
N VAL A 339 -17.06 -13.36 3.12
CA VAL A 339 -17.98 -14.42 3.57
C VAL A 339 -19.01 -13.91 4.58
N PRO A 340 -18.63 -13.36 5.75
CA PRO A 340 -19.61 -12.84 6.70
C PRO A 340 -20.43 -11.69 6.13
N LEU A 341 -19.86 -10.84 5.28
CA LEU A 341 -20.63 -9.78 4.62
C LEU A 341 -21.71 -10.34 3.69
N ALA A 342 -21.39 -11.35 2.89
CA ALA A 342 -22.37 -12.02 2.05
C ALA A 342 -23.48 -12.66 2.87
N VAL A 343 -23.13 -13.31 3.99
CA VAL A 343 -24.12 -13.91 4.91
C VAL A 343 -24.99 -12.85 5.58
N LEU A 344 -24.44 -11.70 5.94
CA LEU A 344 -25.17 -10.56 6.49
C LEU A 344 -26.19 -10.01 5.47
N LEU A 345 -25.75 -9.81 4.23
CA LEU A 345 -26.61 -9.31 3.14
C LEU A 345 -27.73 -10.30 2.80
N ASP A 346 -27.44 -11.61 2.84
CA ASP A 346 -28.44 -12.66 2.63
C ASP A 346 -29.45 -12.70 3.77
N ALA A 347 -29.01 -12.60 5.04
CA ALA A 347 -29.88 -12.54 6.21
C ALA A 347 -30.77 -11.30 6.19
N ALA A 348 -30.24 -10.13 5.83
CA ALA A 348 -30.99 -8.90 5.71
C ALA A 348 -32.06 -8.99 4.60
N GLY A 349 -31.75 -9.59 3.46
CA GLY A 349 -32.70 -9.88 2.38
C GLY A 349 -33.80 -10.86 2.81
N GLY A 350 -33.46 -11.87 3.61
CA GLY A 350 -34.41 -12.82 4.19
C GLY A 350 -35.37 -12.18 5.20
N LEU A 351 -34.85 -11.29 6.08
CA LEU A 351 -35.67 -10.54 7.04
C LEU A 351 -36.65 -9.58 6.34
N ALA A 352 -36.20 -8.89 5.31
CA ALA A 352 -37.10 -8.08 4.47
C ALA A 352 -38.18 -8.93 3.82
N GLY A 353 -37.87 -10.17 3.47
CA GLY A 353 -38.82 -11.16 2.97
C GLY A 353 -39.82 -11.66 3.99
N ALA A 354 -39.40 -11.94 5.23
CA ALA A 354 -40.25 -12.42 6.31
C ALA A 354 -41.17 -11.32 6.87
N GLY A 355 -40.67 -10.09 7.04
CA GLY A 355 -41.48 -8.95 7.43
C GLY A 355 -42.62 -8.64 6.45
N ALA A 356 -42.39 -8.85 5.16
CA ALA A 356 -43.40 -8.73 4.13
C ALA A 356 -44.50 -9.80 4.20
N SER A 357 -44.19 -11.00 4.72
CA SER A 357 -45.21 -12.06 4.92
C SER A 357 -46.07 -11.83 6.18
N ALA A 358 -45.55 -11.13 7.19
CA ALA A 358 -46.26 -10.81 8.42
C ALA A 358 -47.21 -9.60 8.28
N ALA A 359 -46.94 -8.68 7.36
CA ALA A 359 -47.73 -7.47 7.13
C ALA A 359 -48.80 -7.67 6.04
N ARG A 360 -49.65 -8.72 6.18
CA ARG A 360 -50.73 -9.00 5.22
C ARG A 360 -51.86 -8.00 5.34
N GLY A 361 -51.77 -6.86 4.72
CA GLY A 361 -52.95 -5.98 4.72
C GLY A 361 -52.92 -4.73 3.86
N GLY A 362 -51.81 -4.26 3.35
CA GLY A 362 -51.86 -2.99 2.59
C GLY A 362 -50.53 -2.60 1.91
N TRP A 363 -49.43 -3.00 2.46
CA TRP A 363 -48.08 -2.70 1.94
C TRP A 363 -47.58 -3.74 0.95
N ASP A 364 -48.30 -4.85 0.79
CA ASP A 364 -47.89 -6.00 -0.05
C ASP A 364 -47.62 -5.65 -1.51
N ARG A 365 -48.34 -4.66 -2.06
CA ARG A 365 -48.15 -4.28 -3.48
C ARG A 365 -46.85 -3.51 -3.75
N ALA A 366 -46.37 -2.73 -2.81
CA ALA A 366 -45.13 -1.97 -2.98
C ALA A 366 -43.90 -2.88 -2.76
N ILE A 367 -43.98 -3.78 -1.76
CA ILE A 367 -42.86 -4.69 -1.41
C ILE A 367 -42.77 -5.87 -2.38
N VAL A 368 -43.92 -6.38 -2.91
CA VAL A 368 -43.92 -7.37 -3.99
C VAL A 368 -43.34 -6.78 -5.28
N ARG A 369 -43.46 -5.47 -5.54
CA ARG A 369 -42.72 -4.80 -6.62
C ARG A 369 -41.23 -4.75 -6.34
N ALA A 370 -40.77 -4.52 -5.11
CA ALA A 370 -39.33 -4.57 -4.74
C ALA A 370 -38.75 -6.00 -4.84
N ARG A 371 -39.54 -7.04 -4.55
CA ARG A 371 -39.17 -8.45 -4.77
C ARG A 371 -39.03 -8.83 -6.25
N ARG A 372 -39.65 -8.04 -7.13
CA ARG A 372 -39.53 -8.21 -8.59
C ARG A 372 -38.50 -7.28 -9.20
N LEU A 373 -37.61 -6.67 -8.40
CA LEU A 373 -36.41 -6.07 -9.00
C LEU A 373 -35.72 -7.22 -9.78
N PRO A 374 -35.74 -7.14 -11.11
CA PRO A 374 -35.19 -8.22 -11.91
C PRO A 374 -33.74 -8.39 -11.47
N ARG A 375 -33.28 -9.62 -11.38
CA ARG A 375 -31.86 -9.90 -11.05
C ARG A 375 -30.92 -8.95 -11.80
N ALA A 376 -31.30 -8.53 -13.00
CA ALA A 376 -30.65 -7.50 -13.79
C ALA A 376 -30.52 -6.14 -13.06
N ALA A 377 -31.50 -5.70 -12.27
CA ALA A 377 -31.40 -4.40 -11.56
C ALA A 377 -30.44 -4.47 -10.38
N VAL A 378 -30.38 -5.60 -9.65
CA VAL A 378 -29.38 -5.82 -8.59
C VAL A 378 -27.98 -5.89 -9.17
N TRP A 379 -27.80 -6.61 -10.28
CA TRP A 379 -26.54 -6.65 -11.00
C TRP A 379 -26.19 -5.28 -11.61
N GLY A 380 -27.16 -4.55 -12.12
CA GLY A 380 -27.00 -3.19 -12.60
C GLY A 380 -26.55 -2.21 -11.52
N ALA A 381 -27.15 -2.29 -10.32
CA ALA A 381 -26.74 -1.47 -9.18
C ALA A 381 -25.33 -1.83 -8.69
N ALA A 382 -24.99 -3.12 -8.58
CA ALA A 382 -23.66 -3.56 -8.22
C ALA A 382 -22.62 -3.13 -9.27
N ALA A 383 -22.93 -3.27 -10.55
CA ALA A 383 -22.08 -2.79 -11.63
C ALA A 383 -21.93 -1.26 -11.61
N ALA A 384 -23.00 -0.51 -11.35
CA ALA A 384 -22.97 0.94 -11.22
C ALA A 384 -22.09 1.41 -10.04
N ILE A 385 -22.16 0.73 -8.88
CA ILE A 385 -21.30 1.04 -7.72
C ILE A 385 -19.84 0.77 -8.06
N VAL A 386 -19.53 -0.37 -8.72
CA VAL A 386 -18.17 -0.69 -9.15
C VAL A 386 -17.67 0.32 -10.18
N VAL A 387 -18.50 0.67 -11.16
CA VAL A 387 -18.17 1.69 -12.17
C VAL A 387 -17.98 3.06 -11.52
N ALA A 388 -18.85 3.44 -10.60
CA ALA A 388 -18.71 4.71 -9.87
C ALA A 388 -17.42 4.74 -9.03
N ALA A 389 -17.10 3.66 -8.29
CA ALA A 389 -15.87 3.56 -7.53
C ALA A 389 -14.64 3.66 -8.46
N VAL A 390 -14.69 2.99 -9.61
CA VAL A 390 -13.66 3.05 -10.65
C VAL A 390 -13.54 4.45 -11.24
N VAL A 391 -14.66 5.08 -11.60
CA VAL A 391 -14.68 6.46 -12.15
C VAL A 391 -14.12 7.46 -11.15
N VAL A 392 -14.52 7.36 -9.87
CA VAL A 392 -13.98 8.20 -8.79
C VAL A 392 -12.48 7.97 -8.63
N HIS A 393 -12.03 6.71 -8.68
CA HIS A 393 -10.62 6.40 -8.57
C HIS A 393 -9.82 6.92 -9.78
N VAL A 394 -10.30 6.69 -11.00
CA VAL A 394 -9.70 7.22 -12.24
C VAL A 394 -9.71 8.76 -12.25
N ALA A 395 -10.76 9.38 -11.74
CA ALA A 395 -10.82 10.83 -11.62
C ALA A 395 -9.80 11.37 -10.59
N ARG A 396 -9.67 10.71 -9.43
CA ARG A 396 -8.62 11.04 -8.43
C ARG A 396 -7.21 10.84 -8.99
N GLY A 397 -6.98 9.76 -9.72
CA GLY A 397 -5.69 9.48 -10.36
C GLY A 397 -5.36 10.40 -11.55
N ARG A 398 -6.26 11.26 -11.99
CA ARG A 398 -5.97 12.28 -13.02
C ARG A 398 -5.21 13.49 -12.48
N ARG A 399 -5.18 13.66 -11.17
CA ARG A 399 -4.47 14.75 -10.51
C ARG A 399 -3.04 14.34 -10.25
N TYR A 400 -2.10 15.13 -10.71
CA TYR A 400 -0.69 14.99 -10.37
C TYR A 400 -0.42 15.79 -9.10
N GLN A 401 -0.31 15.12 -7.96
CA GLN A 401 -0.03 15.77 -6.67
C GLN A 401 1.46 15.69 -6.38
N LEU A 402 2.10 16.83 -6.15
CA LEU A 402 3.55 16.94 -5.99
C LEU A 402 4.08 16.08 -4.83
N SER A 403 3.41 16.11 -3.68
CA SER A 403 3.81 15.31 -2.51
C SER A 403 3.77 13.81 -2.76
N ALA A 404 2.93 13.35 -3.69
CA ALA A 404 2.87 11.95 -4.09
C ALA A 404 4.01 11.54 -5.04
N HIS A 405 4.63 12.51 -5.71
CA HIS A 405 5.65 12.30 -6.75
C HIS A 405 7.02 12.87 -6.35
N VAL A 406 7.21 13.16 -5.09
CA VAL A 406 8.49 13.68 -4.59
C VAL A 406 9.68 12.77 -4.91
N THR A 407 9.44 11.46 -5.01
CA THR A 407 10.45 10.48 -5.40
C THR A 407 10.85 10.55 -6.87
N ASP A 408 10.06 11.23 -7.71
CA ASP A 408 10.37 11.44 -9.12
C ASP A 408 11.04 12.80 -9.36
N ALA A 409 11.10 13.64 -8.32
CA ALA A 409 11.73 14.95 -8.44
C ALA A 409 13.25 14.81 -8.49
N GLN A 410 13.85 15.61 -9.34
CA GLN A 410 15.29 15.87 -9.33
C GLN A 410 15.56 17.00 -8.35
N VAL A 411 16.51 16.80 -7.44
CA VAL A 411 16.93 17.84 -6.50
C VAL A 411 18.27 18.39 -6.92
N PHE A 412 18.34 19.71 -6.97
CA PHE A 412 19.54 20.44 -7.31
C PHE A 412 19.99 21.27 -6.11
N ARG A 413 21.26 21.25 -5.84
CA ARG A 413 21.91 22.13 -4.88
C ARG A 413 23.09 22.78 -5.59
N ASN A 414 23.18 24.09 -5.56
CA ASN A 414 24.26 24.85 -6.22
C ASN A 414 24.48 24.38 -7.68
N ASP A 415 23.39 24.22 -8.43
CA ASP A 415 23.37 23.75 -9.81
C ASP A 415 23.89 22.30 -10.04
N PHE A 416 24.16 21.55 -8.99
CA PHE A 416 24.51 20.14 -9.10
C PHE A 416 23.23 19.28 -8.97
N PRO A 417 22.90 18.49 -10.00
CA PRO A 417 21.76 17.59 -9.91
C PRO A 417 22.06 16.49 -8.92
N CYS A 418 21.11 16.25 -8.04
CA CYS A 418 21.04 15.05 -7.23
C CYS A 418 19.70 14.40 -7.45
N ASP A 419 19.72 13.27 -8.14
CA ASP A 419 18.55 12.46 -8.41
C ASP A 419 18.37 11.46 -7.28
N TYR A 420 17.13 11.21 -6.92
CA TYR A 420 16.85 10.06 -6.08
C TYR A 420 16.69 8.82 -6.92
N PHE A 421 16.20 7.79 -6.27
CA PHE A 421 15.85 6.56 -6.94
C PHE A 421 14.87 6.85 -8.09
N ASN A 422 15.33 6.70 -9.31
CA ASN A 422 14.50 6.87 -10.48
C ASN A 422 13.58 5.66 -10.62
N MET A 423 12.30 5.88 -10.37
CA MET A 423 11.29 4.84 -10.38
C MET A 423 11.04 4.27 -11.78
N THR A 424 11.27 5.06 -12.81
CA THR A 424 11.14 4.61 -14.21
C THR A 424 12.24 3.64 -14.59
N HIS A 425 13.47 3.94 -14.19
CA HIS A 425 14.63 3.10 -14.49
C HIS A 425 14.93 2.08 -13.41
N LEU A 426 14.26 2.12 -12.26
CA LEU A 426 14.55 1.34 -11.07
C LEU A 426 16.04 1.42 -10.68
N ALA A 427 16.59 2.60 -10.76
CA ALA A 427 18.01 2.86 -10.50
C ALA A 427 18.19 4.19 -9.78
N TRP A 428 19.27 4.27 -9.02
CA TRP A 428 19.73 5.54 -8.47
C TRP A 428 20.47 6.32 -9.54
N GLU A 429 20.03 7.53 -9.81
CA GLU A 429 20.65 8.46 -10.77
C GLU A 429 21.17 9.69 -10.03
N CYS A 430 22.09 9.49 -9.13
CA CYS A 430 22.68 10.55 -8.34
C CYS A 430 24.15 10.73 -8.72
N SER A 431 24.40 11.45 -9.78
CA SER A 431 25.75 11.54 -10.39
C SER A 431 26.72 12.45 -9.63
N ARG A 432 26.22 13.44 -8.87
CA ARG A 432 27.08 14.45 -8.21
C ARG A 432 26.50 14.92 -6.89
N LEU A 433 26.37 14.01 -5.94
CA LEU A 433 26.02 14.38 -4.58
C LEU A 433 27.17 15.10 -3.91
N ASP A 434 26.87 16.20 -3.26
CA ASP A 434 27.82 16.86 -2.38
C ASP A 434 28.01 15.99 -1.12
N ARG A 435 29.17 15.36 -1.08
CA ARG A 435 29.52 14.33 -0.10
C ARG A 435 29.60 14.93 1.29
N GLY A 436 28.85 14.38 2.23
CA GLY A 436 28.85 14.80 3.63
C GLY A 436 27.88 15.94 3.96
N SER A 437 27.01 16.32 3.04
CA SER A 437 25.95 17.29 3.31
C SER A 437 24.84 16.66 4.15
N GLU A 438 24.70 17.12 5.40
CA GLU A 438 23.59 16.74 6.28
C GLU A 438 22.22 17.12 5.72
N GLU A 439 22.19 18.13 4.91
CA GLU A 439 20.97 18.72 4.37
C GLU A 439 20.36 17.92 3.24
N TYR A 440 21.11 17.02 2.66
CA TYR A 440 20.58 16.09 1.68
C TYR A 440 19.44 15.25 2.25
N THR A 441 19.44 15.06 3.49
CA THR A 441 18.66 14.14 4.28
C THR A 441 17.22 14.56 4.54
N GLY A 442 16.87 15.77 4.37
CA GLY A 442 15.52 16.28 4.60
C GLY A 442 14.98 17.05 3.41
N LEU A 443 15.53 16.78 2.23
CA LEU A 443 15.38 17.67 1.09
C LEU A 443 13.96 17.89 0.61
N ALA A 444 13.26 16.80 0.39
CA ALA A 444 11.92 16.85 -0.15
C ALA A 444 11.21 15.55 0.23
N VAL A 445 10.66 15.50 1.41
CA VAL A 445 9.88 14.35 1.87
C VAL A 445 8.49 14.80 2.27
N PRO A 446 7.45 14.01 1.98
CA PRO A 446 6.15 14.25 2.58
C PRO A 446 6.28 14.15 4.10
N ASP A 447 6.10 15.25 4.81
CA ASP A 447 6.32 15.31 6.26
C ASP A 447 5.02 15.66 7.00
N ARG A 448 4.80 14.96 8.13
CA ARG A 448 3.69 15.20 9.04
C ARG A 448 3.81 16.52 9.81
N ARG A 449 4.98 17.14 9.82
CA ARG A 449 5.21 18.46 10.41
C ARG A 449 4.59 19.58 9.60
N CYS A 450 4.33 19.34 8.31
CA CYS A 450 3.59 20.25 7.45
C CYS A 450 2.12 20.25 7.81
N ARG A 451 1.74 21.11 8.76
CA ARG A 451 0.36 21.30 9.21
C ARG A 451 -0.09 22.71 8.85
N PHE A 452 -1.14 22.79 8.08
CA PHE A 452 -1.80 24.04 7.76
C PHE A 452 -3.18 24.05 8.42
N ASP A 453 -3.50 25.06 9.22
CA ASP A 453 -4.81 25.30 9.86
C ASP A 453 -5.48 24.06 10.49
N GLY A 454 -4.69 23.21 11.12
CA GLY A 454 -5.19 21.97 11.72
C GLY A 454 -5.51 20.85 10.73
N VAL A 455 -5.38 21.08 9.43
CA VAL A 455 -5.52 20.06 8.39
C VAL A 455 -4.16 19.37 8.20
N HIS A 456 -4.13 18.06 8.34
CA HIS A 456 -2.94 17.27 8.02
C HIS A 456 -2.77 17.22 6.49
N SER A 457 -2.01 18.14 5.95
CA SER A 457 -1.55 18.03 4.58
C SER A 457 -0.24 17.23 4.57
N ARG A 458 -0.08 16.34 3.61
CA ARG A 458 1.19 15.67 3.33
C ARG A 458 2.01 16.54 2.39
N ALA A 459 2.27 17.77 2.80
CA ALA A 459 3.08 18.65 2.00
C ALA A 459 4.56 18.22 2.03
N ILE A 460 5.27 18.58 1.00
CA ILE A 460 6.71 18.40 0.88
C ILE A 460 7.38 19.40 1.82
N LEU A 461 8.21 18.89 2.72
CA LEU A 461 9.07 19.73 3.54
C LEU A 461 10.35 20.01 2.77
N ILE A 462 10.62 21.28 2.49
CA ILE A 462 11.83 21.75 1.80
C ILE A 462 12.50 22.85 2.61
N GLY A 463 13.75 22.63 3.04
CA GLY A 463 14.56 23.65 3.71
C GLY A 463 15.55 24.30 2.76
N PRO A 464 15.91 25.56 2.95
CA PRO A 464 17.03 26.16 2.24
C PRO A 464 18.34 25.43 2.62
N PRO A 465 19.34 25.37 1.73
CA PRO A 465 20.65 24.84 2.09
C PRO A 465 21.32 25.74 3.12
N GLY A 466 21.99 25.14 4.13
CA GLY A 466 22.60 25.90 5.25
C GLY A 466 23.81 26.75 4.87
N ASP A 467 24.33 26.58 3.68
CA ASP A 467 25.44 27.34 3.11
C ASP A 467 25.03 28.58 2.31
N GLY A 468 23.74 28.92 2.31
CA GLY A 468 23.19 30.07 1.54
C GLY A 468 23.00 29.81 0.06
N GLY A 469 23.21 28.59 -0.39
CA GLY A 469 22.94 28.23 -1.77
C GLY A 469 21.45 28.14 -2.10
N THR A 470 21.14 27.70 -3.31
CA THR A 470 19.76 27.49 -3.78
C THR A 470 19.48 26.00 -3.87
N ARG A 471 18.36 25.58 -3.31
CA ARG A 471 17.82 24.24 -3.50
C ARG A 471 16.71 24.29 -4.55
N ARG A 472 16.79 23.40 -5.52
CA ARG A 472 15.86 23.35 -6.65
C ARG A 472 15.25 21.97 -6.80
N LEU A 473 13.91 21.89 -6.84
CA LEU A 473 13.13 20.70 -7.15
C LEU A 473 12.58 20.83 -8.55
N VAL A 474 12.69 19.78 -9.34
CA VAL A 474 12.12 19.72 -10.69
C VAL A 474 11.16 18.55 -10.78
N PHE A 475 9.94 18.85 -11.21
CA PHE A 475 8.90 17.86 -11.48
C PHE A 475 8.57 17.85 -12.96
N SER A 476 8.20 16.70 -13.47
CA SER A 476 7.76 16.51 -14.85
C SER A 476 6.35 15.94 -14.88
N PRO A 477 5.30 16.75 -14.61
CA PRO A 477 3.93 16.27 -14.68
C PRO A 477 3.64 15.67 -16.05
N PRO A 478 3.03 14.47 -16.14
CA PRO A 478 2.80 13.77 -17.40
C PRO A 478 1.72 14.43 -18.26
N ARG A 479 1.01 15.39 -17.70
CA ARG A 479 -0.08 16.08 -18.39
C ARG A 479 0.01 17.57 -18.21
N ARG A 480 -0.51 18.26 -19.23
CA ARG A 480 -0.71 19.70 -19.18
C ARG A 480 -1.94 20.00 -18.37
N GLY A 481 -1.83 20.88 -17.41
CA GLY A 481 -2.93 21.24 -16.55
C GLY A 481 -2.66 22.53 -15.81
N ARG A 482 -3.68 23.03 -15.12
CA ARG A 482 -3.50 24.15 -14.20
C ARG A 482 -2.80 23.65 -12.94
N LEU A 483 -1.73 24.31 -12.53
CA LEU A 483 -1.08 24.05 -11.25
C LEU A 483 -1.70 24.93 -10.16
N THR A 484 -2.19 24.33 -9.10
CA THR A 484 -2.51 25.00 -7.84
C THR A 484 -1.47 24.61 -6.81
N LEU A 485 -0.79 25.56 -6.21
CA LEU A 485 0.28 25.36 -5.24
C LEU A 485 -0.17 25.90 -3.88
N ASP A 486 -0.03 25.07 -2.86
CA ASP A 486 -0.24 25.41 -1.46
C ASP A 486 1.12 25.47 -0.77
N TYR A 487 1.39 26.56 -0.05
CA TYR A 487 2.69 26.74 0.60
C TYR A 487 2.59 27.53 1.90
N GLY A 488 3.51 27.24 2.83
CA GLY A 488 3.59 27.91 4.13
C GLY A 488 4.85 27.50 4.89
N VAL A 489 5.08 28.09 6.04
CA VAL A 489 6.23 27.77 6.90
C VAL A 489 5.85 26.66 7.88
N GLU A 490 6.76 25.71 8.14
CA GLU A 490 6.62 24.70 9.19
C GLU A 490 6.23 25.34 10.54
N GLY A 491 5.18 24.81 11.17
CA GLY A 491 4.51 25.44 12.32
C GLY A 491 5.38 25.72 13.53
N GLY A 492 5.13 26.85 14.19
CA GLY A 492 5.62 27.13 15.55
C GLY A 492 6.10 28.56 15.84
N SER A 493 6.56 29.37 14.91
CA SER A 493 6.86 30.79 15.16
C SER A 493 7.03 31.57 13.87
N ALA A 494 6.69 32.85 13.90
CA ALA A 494 6.88 33.77 12.78
C ALA A 494 8.36 33.85 12.39
N ALA A 495 8.68 33.47 11.16
CA ALA A 495 9.95 33.80 10.52
C ALA A 495 9.63 34.62 9.28
N PRO A 496 9.94 35.89 9.27
CA PRO A 496 9.81 36.66 8.04
C PRO A 496 10.82 36.17 6.98
N GLY A 497 10.35 36.06 5.75
CA GLY A 497 11.25 36.04 4.61
C GLY A 497 11.62 34.67 4.01
N LEU A 498 10.92 33.58 4.31
CA LEU A 498 11.07 32.36 3.53
C LEU A 498 10.25 32.46 2.26
N CYS A 499 10.97 32.52 1.13
CA CYS A 499 10.36 32.61 -0.19
C CYS A 499 10.77 31.44 -1.06
N LEU A 500 9.96 31.17 -2.06
CA LEU A 500 10.25 30.19 -3.10
C LEU A 500 10.03 30.83 -4.47
N ASP A 501 10.83 30.44 -5.42
CA ASP A 501 10.65 30.80 -6.82
C ASP A 501 10.03 29.60 -7.54
N VAL A 502 8.92 29.82 -8.22
CA VAL A 502 8.19 28.78 -8.94
C VAL A 502 8.12 29.09 -10.41
N ALA A 503 8.76 28.28 -11.23
CA ALA A 503 8.65 28.33 -12.68
C ALA A 503 7.81 27.13 -13.17
N TYR A 504 6.77 27.43 -13.94
CA TYR A 504 5.91 26.39 -14.51
C TYR A 504 5.76 26.59 -16.00
N ALA A 505 5.91 25.50 -16.76
CA ALA A 505 5.72 25.49 -18.21
C ALA A 505 6.65 26.44 -18.98
N GLY A 506 7.90 26.58 -18.53
CA GLY A 506 8.87 27.45 -19.19
C GLY A 506 8.66 28.97 -19.02
N ARG A 507 7.65 29.36 -18.24
CA ARG A 507 7.38 30.75 -17.91
C ARG A 507 8.38 31.28 -16.88
N PRO A 508 8.57 32.63 -16.82
CA PRO A 508 9.40 33.24 -15.79
C PRO A 508 8.98 32.81 -14.38
N ALA A 509 9.94 32.61 -13.50
CA ALA A 509 9.66 32.24 -12.13
C ALA A 509 8.86 33.32 -11.40
N GLN A 510 7.85 32.93 -10.66
CA GLN A 510 7.11 33.78 -9.74
C GLN A 510 7.73 33.65 -8.35
N HIS A 511 8.01 34.79 -7.74
CA HIS A 511 8.55 34.86 -6.38
C HIS A 511 7.42 34.89 -5.37
N LEU A 512 7.32 33.83 -4.56
CA LEU A 512 6.24 33.58 -3.59
C LEU A 512 6.82 33.57 -2.19
N CYS A 513 6.39 34.48 -1.33
CA CYS A 513 6.84 34.50 0.06
C CYS A 513 5.77 33.97 1.00
N ALA A 514 6.17 33.07 1.88
CA ALA A 514 5.30 32.54 2.91
C ALA A 514 4.93 33.63 3.92
N GLY A 515 3.73 33.54 4.46
CA GLY A 515 3.24 34.41 5.52
C GLY A 515 3.79 34.06 6.90
N GLY A 516 3.05 34.41 7.93
CA GLY A 516 3.35 34.04 9.30
C GLY A 516 3.30 32.53 9.54
N ALA A 517 3.74 32.11 10.72
CA ALA A 517 3.72 30.68 11.09
C ALA A 517 2.28 30.11 11.05
N GLY A 518 2.11 29.00 10.34
CA GLY A 518 0.82 28.33 10.20
C GLY A 518 -0.14 28.93 9.16
N GLU A 519 0.25 30.01 8.49
CA GLU A 519 -0.54 30.60 7.41
C GLU A 519 -0.34 29.81 6.11
N LEU A 520 -1.42 29.24 5.58
CA LEU A 520 -1.44 28.61 4.28
C LEU A 520 -1.70 29.67 3.20
N ARG A 521 -0.83 29.72 2.20
CA ARG A 521 -1.00 30.55 1.01
C ARG A 521 -1.21 29.69 -0.23
N HIS A 522 -1.94 30.27 -1.18
CA HIS A 522 -2.28 29.61 -2.43
C HIS A 522 -1.73 30.41 -3.61
N ALA A 523 -1.20 29.72 -4.60
CA ALA A 523 -0.82 30.27 -5.89
C ALA A 523 -1.38 29.39 -7.01
N SER A 524 -1.78 30.03 -8.13
CA SER A 524 -2.31 29.31 -9.28
C SER A 524 -1.55 29.70 -10.54
N PHE A 525 -1.22 28.69 -11.35
CA PHE A 525 -0.48 28.85 -12.59
C PHE A 525 -1.29 28.25 -13.74
N ASP A 526 -1.40 29.00 -14.82
CA ASP A 526 -2.13 28.54 -15.99
C ASP A 526 -1.45 27.35 -16.67
N PRO A 527 -2.22 26.49 -17.35
CA PRO A 527 -1.67 25.36 -18.07
C PRO A 527 -0.67 25.81 -19.14
N PRO A 528 0.31 24.94 -19.48
CA PRO A 528 1.25 25.19 -20.56
C PRO A 528 0.55 25.29 -21.92
N SER A 529 1.07 26.12 -22.79
CA SER A 529 0.60 26.26 -24.17
C SER A 529 0.82 24.95 -24.96
N PRO A 530 0.06 24.69 -26.04
CA PRO A 530 0.32 23.55 -26.91
C PRO A 530 1.76 23.54 -27.42
N GLY A 531 2.52 22.48 -27.13
CA GLY A 531 3.95 22.37 -27.49
C GLY A 531 4.92 22.62 -26.34
N GLU A 532 4.52 23.32 -25.29
CA GLU A 532 5.37 23.57 -24.12
C GLU A 532 5.44 22.36 -23.18
N PRO A 533 6.61 22.08 -22.55
CA PRO A 533 6.74 20.99 -21.58
C PRO A 533 6.00 21.33 -20.28
N SER A 534 5.39 20.35 -19.64
CA SER A 534 4.77 20.49 -18.30
C SER A 534 5.80 20.48 -17.17
N ARG A 535 6.95 21.11 -17.37
CA ARG A 535 8.01 21.15 -16.37
C ARG A 535 7.67 22.15 -15.28
N LEU A 536 7.76 21.70 -14.02
CA LEU A 536 7.63 22.53 -12.84
C LEU A 536 8.98 22.57 -12.11
N GLU A 537 9.42 23.75 -11.79
CA GLU A 537 10.63 23.99 -11.02
C GLU A 537 10.31 24.83 -9.80
N ILE A 538 10.71 24.37 -8.62
CA ILE A 538 10.55 25.06 -7.34
C ILE A 538 11.94 25.28 -6.77
N SER A 539 12.32 26.52 -6.52
CA SER A 539 13.62 26.88 -5.94
C SER A 539 13.43 27.57 -4.60
N VAL A 540 14.24 27.18 -3.62
CA VAL A 540 14.29 27.81 -2.30
C VAL A 540 15.72 28.21 -2.01
N ALA A 541 15.93 29.50 -1.73
CA ALA A 541 17.23 30.06 -1.41
C ALA A 541 17.24 30.66 0.00
N GLY A 542 18.41 30.75 0.63
CA GLY A 542 18.60 31.45 1.90
C GLY A 542 19.33 30.66 2.97
N HIS A 543 19.50 31.29 4.12
CA HIS A 543 20.17 30.75 5.32
C HIS A 543 19.19 30.42 6.45
N ALA A 544 17.89 30.36 6.20
CA ALA A 544 16.93 30.23 7.28
C ALA A 544 16.98 28.86 7.94
N PRO A 545 16.91 28.76 9.27
CA PRO A 545 16.89 27.48 10.00
C PRO A 545 15.55 26.75 9.88
N ARG A 546 14.71 27.13 8.95
CA ARG A 546 13.34 26.66 8.80
C ARG A 546 13.08 26.13 7.41
N SER A 547 12.07 25.26 7.34
CA SER A 547 11.63 24.63 6.11
C SER A 547 10.28 25.18 5.68
N LEU A 548 10.07 25.20 4.37
CA LEU A 548 8.79 25.44 3.74
C LEU A 548 8.05 24.12 3.58
N CYS A 549 6.76 24.17 3.82
CA CYS A 549 5.83 23.15 3.45
C CYS A 549 5.20 23.54 2.13
N VAL A 550 5.32 22.69 1.12
CA VAL A 550 4.82 22.96 -0.22
C VAL A 550 4.09 21.72 -0.72
N ASP A 551 2.91 21.90 -1.25
CA ASP A 551 2.23 20.88 -2.04
C ASP A 551 1.56 21.54 -3.24
N GLY A 552 1.26 20.75 -4.26
CA GLY A 552 0.60 21.26 -5.44
C GLY A 552 -0.10 20.16 -6.19
N VAL A 553 -1.12 20.56 -6.92
CA VAL A 553 -1.90 19.68 -7.77
C VAL A 553 -1.92 20.24 -9.17
N VAL A 554 -1.51 19.44 -10.14
CA VAL A 554 -1.73 19.73 -11.55
C VAL A 554 -3.02 19.04 -11.97
N GLU A 555 -4.03 19.84 -12.30
CA GLU A 555 -5.33 19.37 -12.79
C GLU A 555 -5.40 19.50 -14.31
N PRO A 556 -5.87 18.47 -15.03
CA PRO A 556 -5.98 18.49 -16.48
C PRO A 556 -6.98 19.53 -16.99
#